data_471ae2124d1e28418422168906ccaf9b
#
_entry.id   471ae2124d1e28418422168906ccaf9b
#
_cell.length_a   1.000
_cell.length_b   1.000
_cell.length_c   1.000
_cell.angle_alpha   90.00
_cell.angle_beta   90.00
_cell.angle_gamma   90.00
#
_symmetry.space_group_name_H-M   'P 1'
#
loop_
_entity.id
_entity.type
_entity.pdbx_description
1 polymer ?
#
loop_
_entity_poly.entity_id
_entity_poly.type
_entity_poly.pdbx_seq_one_letter_code
_entity_poly.pdbx_strand_id
1 'polypeptide(L)'
;MNITIYTDGSSRGNPGPGGYGTILIAGKHYKELAMGFRYTTNNRMELLAVIAGLEALITLKQDVVIYSDSKYVVDTVSKGWIWAWIKNDFKGKKNKDLWLRFLKVYNKHNVRFVWVKGHANNEFNNKCDVLAVEASKQKDLLIDFEYEASSKNEEDNNLYSQANL
;
A
#
# COMPACT_ATOMS: atom_id res chain seq x y z
N MET A 1 -23.22 -3.87 -6.76
CA MET A 1 -22.32 -4.89 -7.34
C MET A 1 -21.16 -5.09 -6.38
N ASN A 2 -20.80 -6.33 -6.11
CA ASN A 2 -19.70 -6.66 -5.21
C ASN A 2 -18.39 -6.67 -5.97
N ILE A 3 -17.41 -5.97 -5.41
CA ILE A 3 -16.06 -5.89 -5.97
C ILE A 3 -15.10 -6.60 -5.04
N THR A 4 -14.25 -7.45 -5.59
CA THR A 4 -13.17 -8.10 -4.86
C THR A 4 -11.84 -7.54 -5.35
N ILE A 5 -10.98 -7.14 -4.40
CA ILE A 5 -9.66 -6.63 -4.68
C ILE A 5 -8.64 -7.51 -3.96
N TYR A 6 -7.64 -8.00 -4.69
CA TYR A 6 -6.49 -8.70 -4.14
C TYR A 6 -5.28 -7.80 -4.27
N THR A 7 -4.43 -7.77 -3.26
CA THR A 7 -3.31 -6.83 -3.19
C THR A 7 -2.06 -7.50 -2.64
N ASP A 8 -0.91 -7.07 -3.12
CA ASP A 8 0.38 -7.39 -2.52
C ASP A 8 1.39 -6.28 -2.82
N GLY A 9 2.37 -6.15 -1.96
CA GLY A 9 3.47 -5.22 -2.11
C GLY A 9 4.76 -5.84 -1.62
N SER A 10 5.87 -5.47 -2.24
CA SER A 10 7.18 -5.97 -1.85
C SER A 10 8.27 -4.93 -2.08
N SER A 11 9.39 -5.10 -1.36
CA SER A 11 10.61 -4.37 -1.67
C SER A 11 11.81 -5.31 -1.55
N ARG A 12 12.79 -5.11 -2.42
CA ARG A 12 14.07 -5.84 -2.38
C ARG A 12 15.04 -5.05 -1.53
N GLY A 13 15.24 -5.51 -0.28
CA GLY A 13 15.73 -4.66 0.78
C GLY A 13 14.58 -3.76 1.29
N ASN A 14 14.60 -3.40 2.53
CA ASN A 14 13.53 -2.60 3.12
C ASN A 14 14.16 -1.47 3.96
N PRO A 15 14.46 -0.30 3.33
CA PRO A 15 14.05 0.15 2.01
C PRO A 15 14.90 -0.39 0.84
N GLY A 16 14.32 -0.30 -0.35
CA GLY A 16 14.96 -0.69 -1.60
C GLY A 16 14.00 -0.57 -2.79
N PRO A 17 14.38 -1.10 -3.97
CA PRO A 17 13.44 -1.18 -5.09
C PRO A 17 12.22 -1.99 -4.72
N GLY A 18 11.04 -1.48 -4.99
CA GLY A 18 9.80 -2.15 -4.62
C GLY A 18 8.73 -2.03 -5.70
N GLY A 19 7.62 -2.73 -5.46
CA GLY A 19 6.50 -2.70 -6.36
C GLY A 19 5.23 -3.15 -5.69
N TYR A 20 4.09 -2.85 -6.31
CA TYR A 20 2.81 -3.39 -5.89
C TYR A 20 2.12 -4.12 -7.03
N GLY A 21 1.26 -5.06 -6.66
CA GLY A 21 0.36 -5.74 -7.56
C GLY A 21 -1.04 -5.76 -7.00
N THR A 22 -2.02 -5.47 -7.85
CA THR A 22 -3.43 -5.39 -7.46
C THR A 22 -4.29 -6.03 -8.55
N ILE A 23 -5.24 -6.86 -8.14
CA ILE A 23 -6.21 -7.49 -9.04
C ILE A 23 -7.61 -7.10 -8.59
N LEU A 24 -8.40 -6.55 -9.53
CA LEU A 24 -9.81 -6.21 -9.29
C LEU A 24 -10.70 -7.16 -10.06
N ILE A 25 -11.69 -7.70 -9.37
CA ILE A 25 -12.69 -8.58 -9.96
C ILE A 25 -14.09 -8.06 -9.63
N ALA A 26 -14.89 -7.80 -10.66
CA ALA A 26 -16.27 -7.36 -10.52
C ALA A 26 -17.13 -8.09 -11.55
N GLY A 27 -17.79 -9.18 -11.13
CA GLY A 27 -18.50 -10.07 -12.05
C GLY A 27 -17.56 -10.67 -13.10
N LYS A 28 -17.77 -10.33 -14.36
CA LYS A 28 -16.93 -10.77 -15.48
C LYS A 28 -15.73 -9.87 -15.75
N HIS A 29 -15.64 -8.73 -15.07
CA HIS A 29 -14.55 -7.77 -15.24
C HIS A 29 -13.36 -8.18 -14.39
N TYR A 30 -12.20 -8.17 -15.03
CA TYR A 30 -10.93 -8.51 -14.39
C TYR A 30 -9.89 -7.48 -14.81
N LYS A 31 -9.17 -6.91 -13.84
CA LYS A 31 -8.15 -5.90 -14.12
C LYS A 31 -6.95 -6.10 -13.21
N GLU A 32 -5.76 -6.04 -13.79
CA GLU A 32 -4.50 -6.07 -13.08
C GLU A 32 -3.84 -4.69 -13.08
N LEU A 33 -3.31 -4.29 -11.93
CA LEU A 33 -2.53 -3.06 -11.76
C LEU A 33 -1.20 -3.42 -11.14
N ALA A 34 -0.12 -2.81 -11.62
CA ALA A 34 1.20 -2.98 -11.04
C ALA A 34 2.06 -1.76 -11.32
N MET A 35 2.89 -1.36 -10.36
CA MET A 35 3.89 -0.31 -10.53
C MET A 35 5.12 -0.60 -9.69
N GLY A 36 6.29 -0.21 -10.19
CA GLY A 36 7.56 -0.35 -9.50
C GLY A 36 8.17 1.00 -9.16
N PHE A 37 8.86 1.05 -8.02
CA PHE A 37 9.50 2.25 -7.47
C PHE A 37 10.96 1.95 -7.18
N ARG A 38 11.84 2.92 -7.42
CA ARG A 38 13.28 2.71 -7.28
C ARG A 38 13.73 2.61 -5.82
N TYR A 39 13.04 3.26 -4.89
CA TYR A 39 13.40 3.29 -3.47
C TYR A 39 12.16 3.53 -2.62
N THR A 40 11.74 2.51 -1.88
CA THR A 40 10.51 2.51 -1.09
C THR A 40 10.56 1.42 -0.01
N THR A 41 9.44 1.16 0.65
CA THR A 41 9.34 0.12 1.70
C THR A 41 8.22 -0.86 1.41
N ASN A 42 8.28 -2.03 2.05
CA ASN A 42 7.21 -3.02 2.00
C ASN A 42 5.87 -2.41 2.41
N ASN A 43 5.83 -1.72 3.55
CA ASN A 43 4.57 -1.16 4.07
C ASN A 43 3.96 -0.13 3.11
N ARG A 44 4.79 0.70 2.48
CA ARG A 44 4.29 1.65 1.49
C ARG A 44 3.71 0.94 0.27
N MET A 45 4.36 -0.12 -0.21
CA MET A 45 3.89 -0.87 -1.37
C MET A 45 2.60 -1.65 -1.06
N GLU A 46 2.50 -2.23 0.13
CA GLU A 46 1.28 -2.89 0.59
C GLU A 46 0.09 -1.93 0.65
N LEU A 47 0.31 -0.75 1.20
CA LEU A 47 -0.74 0.27 1.30
C LEU A 47 -1.09 0.86 -0.07
N LEU A 48 -0.09 1.12 -0.91
CA LEU A 48 -0.32 1.67 -2.24
C LEU A 48 -1.06 0.69 -3.16
N ALA A 49 -0.84 -0.62 -2.98
CA ALA A 49 -1.61 -1.65 -3.69
C ALA A 49 -3.11 -1.52 -3.42
N VAL A 50 -3.47 -1.29 -2.17
CA VAL A 50 -4.87 -1.08 -1.74
C VAL A 50 -5.42 0.22 -2.33
N ILE A 51 -4.66 1.30 -2.21
CA ILE A 51 -5.05 2.62 -2.73
C ILE A 51 -5.30 2.55 -4.24
N ALA A 52 -4.39 1.94 -4.98
CA ALA A 52 -4.50 1.81 -6.43
C ALA A 52 -5.79 1.06 -6.83
N GLY A 53 -6.11 -0.01 -6.12
CA GLY A 53 -7.34 -0.76 -6.35
C GLY A 53 -8.59 0.09 -6.13
N LEU A 54 -8.65 0.80 -5.02
CA LEU A 54 -9.79 1.66 -4.71
C LEU A 54 -9.91 2.85 -5.67
N GLU A 55 -8.78 3.46 -6.03
CA GLU A 55 -8.75 4.58 -6.98
C GLU A 55 -9.18 4.18 -8.38
N ALA A 56 -9.05 2.92 -8.73
CA ALA A 56 -9.48 2.41 -10.04
C ALA A 56 -11.01 2.27 -10.16
N LEU A 57 -11.74 2.35 -9.05
CA LEU A 57 -13.20 2.24 -9.05
C LEU A 57 -13.82 3.55 -9.51
N ILE A 58 -14.59 3.48 -10.60
CA ILE A 58 -15.23 4.65 -11.22
C ILE A 58 -16.55 4.98 -10.52
N THR A 59 -17.33 3.96 -10.17
CA THR A 59 -18.65 4.10 -9.57
C THR A 59 -18.53 4.21 -8.05
N LEU A 60 -19.20 5.19 -7.46
CA LEU A 60 -19.21 5.42 -6.01
C LEU A 60 -20.09 4.41 -5.27
N LYS A 61 -19.92 4.31 -3.97
CA LYS A 61 -20.71 3.50 -3.03
C LYS A 61 -20.77 2.02 -3.41
N GLN A 62 -19.62 1.46 -3.76
CA GLN A 62 -19.51 0.03 -4.04
C GLN A 62 -19.24 -0.75 -2.74
N ASP A 63 -19.71 -2.00 -2.70
CA ASP A 63 -19.31 -2.95 -1.66
C ASP A 63 -18.02 -3.63 -2.10
N VAL A 64 -16.96 -3.41 -1.34
CA VAL A 64 -15.62 -3.84 -1.70
C VAL A 64 -15.03 -4.72 -0.61
N VAL A 65 -14.54 -5.88 -1.00
CA VAL A 65 -13.75 -6.76 -0.13
C VAL A 65 -12.31 -6.75 -0.61
N ILE A 66 -11.40 -6.43 0.29
CA ILE A 66 -9.97 -6.37 -0.01
C ILE A 66 -9.24 -7.49 0.73
N TYR A 67 -8.55 -8.33 -0.02
CA TYR A 67 -7.69 -9.39 0.53
C TYR A 67 -6.25 -8.89 0.54
N SER A 68 -5.62 -8.93 1.72
CA SER A 68 -4.24 -8.52 1.91
C SER A 68 -3.55 -9.43 2.93
N ASP A 69 -2.27 -9.70 2.73
CA ASP A 69 -1.44 -10.41 3.71
C ASP A 69 -0.70 -9.47 4.66
N SER A 70 -0.86 -8.17 4.47
CA SER A 70 -0.23 -7.14 5.31
C SER A 70 -1.04 -6.90 6.58
N LYS A 71 -0.55 -7.39 7.70
CA LYS A 71 -1.16 -7.05 9.00
C LYS A 71 -1.10 -5.56 9.28
N TYR A 72 -0.03 -4.90 8.85
CA TYR A 72 0.10 -3.45 8.99
C TYR A 72 -1.10 -2.71 8.39
N VAL A 73 -1.48 -3.03 7.16
CA VAL A 73 -2.61 -2.39 6.49
C VAL A 73 -3.95 -2.85 7.09
N VAL A 74 -4.15 -4.15 7.18
CA VAL A 74 -5.43 -4.73 7.63
C VAL A 74 -5.75 -4.31 9.06
N ASP A 75 -4.80 -4.43 9.98
CA ASP A 75 -5.04 -4.11 11.40
C ASP A 75 -5.21 -2.61 11.64
N THR A 76 -4.48 -1.77 10.92
CA THR A 76 -4.61 -0.31 11.06
C THR A 76 -6.05 0.14 10.78
N VAL A 77 -6.71 -0.47 9.79
CA VAL A 77 -8.09 -0.13 9.44
C VAL A 77 -9.08 -0.95 10.27
N SER A 78 -8.94 -2.27 10.30
CA SER A 78 -9.92 -3.17 10.93
C SER A 78 -9.99 -3.04 12.44
N LYS A 79 -8.86 -2.76 13.09
CA LYS A 79 -8.81 -2.49 14.54
C LYS A 79 -9.06 -1.03 14.88
N GLY A 80 -9.26 -0.19 13.89
CA GLY A 80 -9.60 1.22 14.07
C GLY A 80 -8.44 2.11 14.51
N TRP A 81 -7.19 1.64 14.44
CA TRP A 81 -6.01 2.42 14.84
C TRP A 81 -5.86 3.72 14.04
N ILE A 82 -6.30 3.71 12.79
CA ILE A 82 -6.20 4.88 11.92
C ILE A 82 -6.95 6.08 12.49
N TRP A 83 -8.06 5.87 13.20
CA TRP A 83 -8.84 6.95 13.79
C TRP A 83 -8.09 7.65 14.92
N ALA A 84 -7.36 6.90 15.74
CA ALA A 84 -6.48 7.46 16.77
C ALA A 84 -5.30 8.21 16.14
N TRP A 85 -4.74 7.69 15.05
CA TRP A 85 -3.63 8.33 14.33
C TRP A 85 -4.05 9.68 13.75
N ILE A 86 -5.24 9.77 13.16
CA ILE A 86 -5.81 11.02 12.63
C ILE A 86 -5.94 12.05 13.77
N LYS A 87 -6.49 11.62 14.90
CA LYS A 87 -6.71 12.48 16.07
C LYS A 87 -5.41 13.12 16.58
N ASN A 88 -4.30 12.39 16.49
CA ASN A 88 -2.98 12.82 16.93
C ASN A 88 -2.10 13.35 15.80
N ASP A 89 -2.70 13.67 14.63
CA ASP A 89 -2.03 14.13 13.43
C ASP A 89 -0.86 13.22 13.00
N PHE A 90 -1.07 11.91 13.13
CA PHE A 90 -0.07 10.87 12.80
C PHE A 90 1.25 11.01 13.54
N LYS A 91 1.25 11.64 14.70
CA LYS A 91 2.47 11.85 15.52
C LYS A 91 3.13 10.50 15.84
N GLY A 92 4.41 10.36 15.48
CA GLY A 92 5.16 9.11 15.66
C GLY A 92 4.77 8.00 14.69
N LYS A 93 3.94 8.28 13.68
CA LYS A 93 3.50 7.30 12.69
C LYS A 93 4.07 7.63 11.31
N LYS A 94 4.44 6.59 10.57
CA LYS A 94 4.97 6.69 9.21
C LYS A 94 3.84 6.66 8.18
N ASN A 95 4.15 7.07 6.96
CA ASN A 95 3.28 6.91 5.80
C ASN A 95 1.99 7.75 5.85
N LYS A 96 2.04 8.89 6.55
CA LYS A 96 0.91 9.82 6.64
C LYS A 96 0.35 10.18 5.27
N ASP A 97 1.22 10.45 4.30
CA ASP A 97 0.83 10.82 2.94
C ASP A 97 -0.07 9.76 2.30
N LEU A 98 0.33 8.49 2.39
CA LEU A 98 -0.45 7.38 1.83
C LEU A 98 -1.74 7.12 2.62
N TRP A 99 -1.69 7.23 3.94
CA TRP A 99 -2.91 7.04 4.75
C TRP A 99 -3.95 8.12 4.47
N LEU A 100 -3.54 9.36 4.26
CA LEU A 100 -4.47 10.44 3.87
C LEU A 100 -5.06 10.18 2.48
N ARG A 101 -4.25 9.72 1.54
CA ARG A 101 -4.72 9.33 0.21
C ARG A 101 -5.69 8.15 0.28
N PHE A 102 -5.40 7.15 1.11
CA PHE A 102 -6.27 6.01 1.38
C PHE A 102 -7.65 6.46 1.88
N LEU A 103 -7.70 7.36 2.86
CA LEU A 103 -8.95 7.81 3.45
C LEU A 103 -9.87 8.50 2.43
N LYS A 104 -9.31 9.23 1.47
CA LYS A 104 -10.09 9.86 0.41
C LYS A 104 -10.90 8.87 -0.41
N VAL A 105 -10.32 7.71 -0.70
CA VAL A 105 -11.00 6.68 -1.50
C VAL A 105 -11.78 5.71 -0.62
N TYR A 106 -11.30 5.41 0.58
CA TYR A 106 -11.99 4.55 1.53
C TYR A 106 -13.39 5.06 1.86
N ASN A 107 -13.54 6.35 2.09
CA ASN A 107 -14.82 6.96 2.47
C ASN A 107 -15.86 6.98 1.32
N LYS A 108 -15.46 6.69 0.10
CA LYS A 108 -16.34 6.65 -1.06
C LYS A 108 -17.08 5.32 -1.22
N HIS A 109 -16.66 4.28 -0.49
CA HIS A 109 -17.16 2.93 -0.66
C HIS A 109 -17.41 2.27 0.70
N ASN A 110 -18.12 1.14 0.67
CA ASN A 110 -18.25 0.26 1.82
C ASN A 110 -17.16 -0.82 1.73
N VAL A 111 -16.06 -0.62 2.46
CA VAL A 111 -14.86 -1.44 2.34
C VAL A 111 -14.72 -2.37 3.54
N ARG A 112 -14.45 -3.63 3.26
CA ARG A 112 -14.14 -4.65 4.24
C ARG A 112 -12.80 -5.31 3.89
N PHE A 113 -11.94 -5.49 4.88
CA PHE A 113 -10.67 -6.19 4.72
C PHE A 113 -10.77 -7.63 5.19
N VAL A 114 -10.09 -8.52 4.47
CA VAL A 114 -9.86 -9.91 4.87
C VAL A 114 -8.35 -10.12 4.87
N TRP A 115 -7.80 -10.46 6.03
CA TRP A 115 -6.40 -10.83 6.12
C TRP A 115 -6.21 -12.25 5.59
N VAL A 116 -5.21 -12.44 4.73
CA VAL A 116 -4.80 -13.76 4.24
C VAL A 116 -3.37 -14.02 4.69
N LYS A 117 -3.08 -15.25 5.05
CA LYS A 117 -1.71 -15.63 5.41
C LYS A 117 -0.84 -15.59 4.16
N GLY A 118 0.30 -14.91 4.24
CA GLY A 118 1.25 -14.85 3.12
C GLY A 118 1.70 -16.25 2.69
N HIS A 119 1.85 -16.44 1.38
CA HIS A 119 2.18 -17.73 0.75
C HIS A 119 1.18 -18.86 1.01
N ALA A 120 -0.04 -18.53 1.43
CA ALA A 120 -1.15 -19.48 1.51
C ALA A 120 -1.76 -19.75 0.12
N ASN A 121 -2.69 -20.70 0.06
CA ASN A 121 -3.30 -21.18 -1.19
C ASN A 121 -4.31 -20.21 -1.80
N ASN A 122 -4.01 -18.90 -1.84
CA ASN A 122 -4.83 -17.93 -2.53
C ASN A 122 -4.17 -17.57 -3.87
N GLU A 123 -4.76 -18.07 -4.95
CA GLU A 123 -4.25 -17.93 -6.31
C GLU A 123 -4.07 -16.46 -6.70
N PHE A 124 -5.05 -15.62 -6.41
CA PHE A 124 -4.99 -14.21 -6.82
C PHE A 124 -4.00 -13.40 -5.98
N ASN A 125 -3.86 -13.70 -4.69
CA ASN A 125 -2.82 -13.07 -3.88
C ASN A 125 -1.42 -13.48 -4.34
N ASN A 126 -1.23 -14.74 -4.74
CA ASN A 126 0.02 -15.21 -5.32
C ASN A 126 0.33 -14.50 -6.65
N LYS A 127 -0.69 -14.26 -7.47
CA LYS A 127 -0.55 -13.45 -8.70
C LYS A 127 -0.14 -12.00 -8.38
N CYS A 128 -0.71 -11.41 -7.36
CA CYS A 128 -0.34 -10.05 -6.94
C CYS A 128 1.11 -10.00 -6.48
N ASP A 129 1.61 -11.02 -5.79
CA ASP A 129 3.03 -11.13 -5.42
C ASP A 129 3.93 -11.12 -6.66
N VAL A 130 3.61 -11.94 -7.66
CA VAL A 130 4.35 -11.98 -8.93
C VAL A 130 4.34 -10.61 -9.61
N LEU A 131 3.17 -9.97 -9.70
CA LEU A 131 3.04 -8.63 -10.28
C LEU A 131 3.91 -7.61 -9.55
N ALA A 132 3.91 -7.64 -8.23
CA ALA A 132 4.69 -6.73 -7.39
C ALA A 132 6.19 -6.92 -7.60
N VAL A 133 6.67 -8.16 -7.56
CA VAL A 133 8.09 -8.49 -7.73
C VAL A 133 8.56 -8.12 -9.14
N GLU A 134 7.81 -8.47 -10.17
CA GLU A 134 8.15 -8.14 -11.56
C GLU A 134 8.18 -6.63 -11.79
N ALA A 135 7.21 -5.89 -11.22
CA ALA A 135 7.19 -4.44 -11.30
C ALA A 135 8.46 -3.82 -10.69
N SER A 136 8.93 -4.37 -9.56
CA SER A 136 10.15 -3.89 -8.89
C SER A 136 11.44 -4.11 -9.69
N LYS A 137 11.41 -4.99 -10.69
CA LYS A 137 12.55 -5.35 -11.53
C LYS A 137 12.60 -4.60 -12.87
N GLN A 138 11.63 -3.75 -13.14
CA GLN A 138 11.57 -2.98 -14.38
C GLN A 138 12.74 -1.98 -14.48
N LYS A 139 13.11 -1.59 -15.71
CA LYS A 139 14.17 -0.61 -15.95
C LYS A 139 13.77 0.80 -15.54
N ASP A 140 12.53 1.19 -15.83
CA ASP A 140 12.02 2.54 -15.63
C ASP A 140 11.17 2.60 -14.37
N LEU A 141 11.84 2.52 -13.20
CA LEU A 141 11.17 2.60 -11.92
C LEU A 141 10.76 4.04 -11.61
N LEU A 142 9.59 4.18 -10.99
CA LEU A 142 9.08 5.46 -10.53
C LEU A 142 9.81 5.94 -9.28
N ILE A 143 9.64 7.21 -8.98
CA ILE A 143 10.17 7.82 -7.75
C ILE A 143 9.03 7.88 -6.73
N ASP A 144 9.28 7.33 -5.55
CA ASP A 144 8.41 7.55 -4.39
C ASP A 144 8.85 8.84 -3.71
N PHE A 145 8.34 9.97 -4.22
CA PHE A 145 8.80 11.31 -3.86
C PHE A 145 8.71 11.60 -2.37
N GLU A 146 7.58 11.29 -1.77
CA GLU A 146 7.36 11.56 -0.34
C GLU A 146 8.28 10.71 0.54
N TYR A 147 8.48 9.45 0.18
CA TYR A 147 9.37 8.59 0.92
C TYR A 147 10.82 9.01 0.79
N GLU A 148 11.30 9.30 -0.42
CA GLU A 148 12.68 9.70 -0.65
C GLU A 148 12.99 11.04 0.03
N ALA A 149 12.04 11.99 0.03
CA ALA A 149 12.18 13.25 0.73
C ALA A 149 12.25 13.08 2.25
N SER A 150 11.39 12.23 2.83
CA SER A 150 11.39 11.97 4.27
C SER A 150 12.64 11.21 4.72
N SER A 151 13.12 10.25 3.95
CA SER A 151 14.34 9.49 4.20
C SER A 151 15.56 10.41 4.20
N LYS A 152 15.67 11.32 3.26
CA LYS A 152 16.75 12.31 3.19
C LYS A 152 16.73 13.24 4.39
N ASN A 153 15.56 13.71 4.81
CA ASN A 153 15.42 14.58 5.99
C ASN A 153 15.85 13.85 7.28
N GLU A 154 15.55 12.56 7.42
CA GLU A 154 16.01 11.75 8.55
C GLU A 154 17.53 11.62 8.57
N GLU A 155 18.17 11.40 7.43
CA GLU A 155 19.63 11.34 7.29
C GLU A 155 20.28 12.68 7.67
N ASP A 156 19.76 13.79 7.17
CA ASP A 156 20.26 15.13 7.47
C ASP A 156 20.15 15.45 8.97
N ASN A 157 19.03 15.10 9.60
CA ASN A 157 18.82 15.28 11.04
C ASN A 157 19.79 14.44 11.87
N ASN A 158 20.07 13.20 11.45
CA ASN A 158 21.03 12.34 12.12
C ASN A 158 22.46 12.86 12.02
N LEU A 159 22.86 13.40 10.88
CA LEU A 159 24.16 14.04 10.69
C LEU A 159 24.30 15.27 11.58
N TYR A 160 23.25 16.09 11.69
CA TYR A 160 23.22 17.26 12.56
C TYR A 160 23.36 16.91 14.04
N SER A 161 22.68 15.87 14.50
CA SER A 161 22.77 15.41 15.88
C SER A 161 24.15 14.82 16.21
N GLN A 162 24.82 14.19 15.25
CA GLN A 162 26.18 13.69 15.41
C GLN A 162 27.22 14.82 15.41
N ALA A 163 27.00 15.87 14.63
CA ALA A 163 27.91 17.03 14.58
C ALA A 163 27.88 17.89 15.86
N ASN A 164 26.79 17.80 16.64
CA ASN A 164 26.62 18.56 17.90
C ASN A 164 27.06 17.79 19.13
N LEU A 165 27.65 16.62 18.97
CA LEU A 165 28.26 15.84 20.05
C LEU A 165 29.77 16.14 20.12
#